data_f4a22156035a6411713afc834e0aaa83
#
_entry.id   f4a22156035a6411713afc834e0aaa83
#
_cell.length_a   1.000
_cell.length_b   1.000
_cell.length_c   1.000
_cell.angle_alpha   90.00
_cell.angle_beta   90.00
_cell.angle_gamma   90.00
#
_symmetry.space_group_name_H-M   'P 1'
#
loop_
_entity.id
_entity.type
_entity.pdbx_description
1 polymer ?
#
loop_
_entity_poly.entity_id
_entity_poly.type
_entity_poly.pdbx_seq_one_letter_code
_entity_poly.pdbx_strand_id
1 'polypeptide(L)'
;GSLLGDREIGHIFVKGPSLMSGYYRNAQATDAVIAADGFLATGDMGYLLDGEIVLTGRAKDLILHNGRNIWPQDIEWAAEQVEPLKSGDVAAFAVEGDDGDDDVVVLVQCRATTEAGIEKLRREVSAVVHHSAGVECAVVLVPPKSLPFTSSGKLSRAGAKQKYVSGELAEITQRASQAAD
;
A
#
# COMPACT_ATOMS: atom_id res chain seq x y z
N GLY A 1 -12.16 -2.39 -23.59
CA GLY A 1 -11.99 -3.54 -22.71
C GLY A 1 -13.18 -4.49 -22.84
N SER A 2 -13.02 -5.75 -22.52
CA SER A 2 -14.09 -6.74 -22.43
C SER A 2 -14.63 -6.81 -21.01
N LEU A 3 -15.92 -7.14 -20.89
CA LEU A 3 -16.50 -7.52 -19.60
C LEU A 3 -15.87 -8.85 -19.16
N LEU A 4 -15.52 -8.92 -17.88
CA LEU A 4 -14.98 -10.13 -17.26
C LEU A 4 -16.10 -10.97 -16.65
N GLY A 5 -15.85 -12.27 -16.51
CA GLY A 5 -16.75 -13.20 -15.86
C GLY A 5 -16.74 -13.05 -14.33
N ASP A 6 -17.62 -13.83 -13.68
CA ASP A 6 -17.67 -13.93 -12.22
C ASP A 6 -16.33 -14.42 -11.68
N ARG A 7 -15.85 -13.82 -10.57
CA ARG A 7 -14.56 -14.10 -9.90
C ARG A 7 -13.29 -13.77 -10.71
N GLU A 8 -13.43 -13.11 -11.86
CA GLU A 8 -12.29 -12.58 -12.62
C GLU A 8 -11.96 -11.16 -12.17
N ILE A 9 -10.72 -10.94 -11.71
CA ILE A 9 -10.27 -9.63 -11.22
C ILE A 9 -9.98 -8.72 -12.39
N GLY A 10 -10.58 -7.52 -12.37
CA GLY A 10 -10.37 -6.49 -13.38
C GLY A 10 -10.54 -5.08 -12.84
N HIS A 11 -10.36 -4.10 -13.75
CA HIS A 11 -10.61 -2.70 -13.45
C HIS A 11 -12.09 -2.42 -13.30
N ILE A 12 -12.44 -1.61 -12.29
CA ILE A 12 -13.82 -1.22 -12.04
C ILE A 12 -14.12 0.10 -12.75
N PHE A 13 -15.12 0.04 -13.60
CA PHE A 13 -15.70 1.19 -14.27
C PHE A 13 -17.13 1.39 -13.79
N VAL A 14 -17.53 2.65 -13.58
CA VAL A 14 -18.89 2.98 -13.12
C VAL A 14 -19.53 3.99 -14.06
N LYS A 15 -20.85 3.88 -14.22
CA LYS A 15 -21.67 4.81 -15.00
C LYS A 15 -22.97 5.06 -14.28
N GLY A 16 -23.41 6.32 -14.21
CA GLY A 16 -24.67 6.67 -13.58
C GLY A 16 -24.85 8.18 -13.39
N PRO A 17 -26.05 8.63 -13.02
CA PRO A 17 -26.37 10.06 -12.90
C PRO A 17 -25.69 10.74 -11.72
N SER A 18 -25.15 9.98 -10.77
CA SER A 18 -24.45 10.51 -9.59
C SER A 18 -22.94 10.73 -9.79
N LEU A 19 -22.43 10.42 -11.00
CA LEU A 19 -21.02 10.66 -11.29
C LEU A 19 -20.71 12.16 -11.37
N MET A 20 -19.47 12.51 -11.02
CA MET A 20 -18.97 13.86 -11.24
C MET A 20 -19.00 14.21 -12.72
N SER A 21 -19.23 15.49 -13.05
CA SER A 21 -19.10 16.01 -14.42
C SER A 21 -17.65 16.16 -14.88
N GLY A 22 -16.71 16.17 -13.95
CA GLY A 22 -15.28 16.29 -14.21
C GLY A 22 -14.50 16.94 -13.07
N TYR A 23 -13.20 17.02 -13.20
CA TYR A 23 -12.33 17.75 -12.28
C TYR A 23 -12.38 19.25 -12.56
N TYR A 24 -12.52 20.05 -11.49
CA TYR A 24 -12.63 21.51 -11.61
C TYR A 24 -11.41 22.11 -12.31
N ARG A 25 -11.65 22.81 -13.42
CA ARG A 25 -10.64 23.45 -14.26
C ARG A 25 -9.47 22.53 -14.70
N ASN A 26 -9.72 21.23 -14.83
CA ASN A 26 -8.73 20.26 -15.24
C ASN A 26 -9.35 19.26 -16.25
N ALA A 27 -9.47 19.72 -17.50
CA ALA A 27 -10.02 18.90 -18.59
C ALA A 27 -9.17 17.66 -18.85
N GLN A 28 -7.85 17.81 -18.84
CA GLN A 28 -6.93 16.69 -19.08
C GLN A 28 -7.13 15.56 -18.05
N ALA A 29 -7.23 15.88 -16.77
CA ALA A 29 -7.49 14.86 -15.75
C ALA A 29 -8.91 14.27 -15.89
N THR A 30 -9.88 15.05 -16.36
CA THR A 30 -11.24 14.56 -16.63
C THR A 30 -11.24 13.56 -17.77
N ASP A 31 -10.63 13.91 -18.91
CA ASP A 31 -10.56 13.06 -20.09
C ASP A 31 -9.78 11.76 -19.83
N ALA A 32 -8.83 11.80 -18.89
CA ALA A 32 -8.06 10.62 -18.49
C ALA A 32 -8.89 9.58 -17.74
N VAL A 33 -10.00 9.98 -17.08
CA VAL A 33 -10.78 9.08 -16.24
C VAL A 33 -12.22 8.88 -16.72
N ILE A 34 -12.80 9.80 -17.49
CA ILE A 34 -14.15 9.67 -18.04
C ILE A 34 -14.04 9.40 -19.54
N ALA A 35 -14.43 8.18 -19.94
CA ALA A 35 -14.42 7.78 -21.33
C ALA A 35 -15.58 8.45 -22.11
N ALA A 36 -15.46 8.52 -23.44
CA ALA A 36 -16.45 9.14 -24.32
C ALA A 36 -17.86 8.51 -24.23
N ASP A 37 -17.95 7.24 -23.82
CA ASP A 37 -19.19 6.51 -23.58
C ASP A 37 -19.80 6.76 -22.20
N GLY A 38 -19.15 7.62 -21.38
CA GLY A 38 -19.61 8.06 -20.07
C GLY A 38 -19.27 7.14 -18.91
N PHE A 39 -18.41 6.14 -19.10
CA PHE A 39 -17.86 5.36 -17.99
C PHE A 39 -16.70 6.08 -17.32
N LEU A 40 -16.73 6.09 -16.01
CA LEU A 40 -15.62 6.57 -15.15
C LEU A 40 -14.73 5.40 -14.75
N ALA A 41 -13.43 5.47 -15.03
CA ALA A 41 -12.41 4.60 -14.48
C ALA A 41 -12.15 4.97 -13.03
N THR A 42 -12.52 4.11 -12.08
CA THR A 42 -12.37 4.40 -10.63
C THR A 42 -10.91 4.33 -10.17
N GLY A 43 -10.07 3.60 -10.91
CA GLY A 43 -8.72 3.23 -10.51
C GLY A 43 -8.68 2.08 -9.50
N ASP A 44 -9.85 1.57 -9.11
CA ASP A 44 -9.96 0.41 -8.24
C ASP A 44 -10.04 -0.88 -9.07
N MET A 45 -9.64 -1.99 -8.49
CA MET A 45 -9.76 -3.34 -9.02
C MET A 45 -10.67 -4.18 -8.13
N GLY A 46 -11.30 -5.17 -8.73
CA GLY A 46 -12.20 -6.07 -8.02
C GLY A 46 -12.79 -7.12 -8.96
N TYR A 47 -13.70 -7.90 -8.45
CA TYR A 47 -14.41 -8.94 -9.19
C TYR A 47 -15.89 -8.98 -8.78
N LEU A 48 -16.70 -9.66 -9.57
CA LEU A 48 -18.08 -9.97 -9.22
C LEU A 48 -18.14 -11.31 -8.47
N LEU A 49 -18.94 -11.35 -7.42
CA LEU A 49 -19.28 -12.56 -6.69
C LEU A 49 -20.79 -12.56 -6.47
N ASP A 50 -21.48 -13.48 -7.10
CA ASP A 50 -22.95 -13.62 -7.02
C ASP A 50 -23.69 -12.29 -7.32
N GLY A 51 -23.15 -11.48 -8.24
CA GLY A 51 -23.71 -10.19 -8.65
C GLY A 51 -23.30 -8.99 -7.77
N GLU A 52 -22.54 -9.20 -6.73
CA GLU A 52 -21.99 -8.15 -5.88
C GLU A 52 -20.53 -7.83 -6.24
N ILE A 53 -20.13 -6.56 -6.12
CA ILE A 53 -18.75 -6.13 -6.39
C ILE A 53 -17.91 -6.33 -5.14
N VAL A 54 -16.84 -7.10 -5.27
CA VAL A 54 -15.79 -7.26 -4.26
C VAL A 54 -14.58 -6.44 -4.68
N LEU A 55 -14.23 -5.41 -3.91
CA LEU A 55 -13.04 -4.58 -4.15
C LEU A 55 -11.80 -5.29 -3.63
N THR A 56 -10.76 -5.39 -4.47
CA THR A 56 -9.47 -5.99 -4.10
C THR A 56 -8.38 -4.96 -3.81
N GLY A 57 -8.48 -3.76 -4.38
CA GLY A 57 -7.51 -2.70 -4.13
C GLY A 57 -7.42 -1.67 -5.25
N ARG A 58 -6.36 -0.88 -5.22
CA ARG A 58 -6.05 0.10 -6.27
C ARG A 58 -5.08 -0.47 -7.29
N ALA A 59 -5.40 -0.33 -8.58
CA ALA A 59 -4.53 -0.80 -9.66
C ALA A 59 -3.08 -0.29 -9.56
N LYS A 60 -2.93 0.99 -9.22
CA LYS A 60 -1.62 1.64 -9.08
C LYS A 60 -0.82 1.23 -7.84
N ASP A 61 -1.48 0.63 -6.85
CA ASP A 61 -0.83 0.20 -5.61
C ASP A 61 -0.41 -1.28 -5.69
N LEU A 62 -0.85 -2.02 -6.73
CA LEU A 62 -0.52 -3.42 -6.94
C LEU A 62 0.99 -3.61 -7.05
N ILE A 63 1.52 -4.51 -6.26
CA ILE A 63 2.93 -4.89 -6.27
C ILE A 63 3.11 -6.05 -7.24
N LEU A 64 4.03 -5.89 -8.19
CA LEU A 64 4.45 -6.95 -9.10
C LEU A 64 5.80 -7.49 -8.63
N HIS A 65 5.80 -8.66 -8.01
CA HIS A 65 7.01 -9.28 -7.50
C HIS A 65 7.11 -10.73 -7.97
N ASN A 66 8.18 -11.07 -8.67
CA ASN A 66 8.42 -12.42 -9.23
C ASN A 66 7.22 -12.93 -10.07
N GLY A 67 6.64 -12.06 -10.90
CA GLY A 67 5.48 -12.39 -11.76
C GLY A 67 4.16 -12.59 -11.01
N ARG A 68 4.09 -12.28 -9.71
CA ARG A 68 2.89 -12.39 -8.88
C ARG A 68 2.31 -11.01 -8.57
N ASN A 69 0.99 -10.93 -8.59
CA ASN A 69 0.23 -9.76 -8.14
C ASN A 69 0.01 -9.86 -6.62
N ILE A 70 0.52 -8.88 -5.89
CA ILE A 70 0.43 -8.83 -4.42
C ILE A 70 -0.27 -7.54 -4.03
N TRP A 71 -1.30 -7.65 -3.21
CA TRP A 71 -2.01 -6.50 -2.69
C TRP A 71 -1.30 -5.97 -1.44
N PRO A 72 -0.90 -4.69 -1.40
CA PRO A 72 -0.25 -4.10 -0.23
C PRO A 72 -1.05 -4.24 1.05
N GLN A 73 -2.39 -4.15 0.95
CA GLN A 73 -3.25 -4.30 2.12
C GLN A 73 -3.19 -5.69 2.76
N ASP A 74 -2.95 -6.75 1.98
CA ASP A 74 -2.81 -8.10 2.54
C ASP A 74 -1.55 -8.21 3.38
N ILE A 75 -0.45 -7.56 2.93
CA ILE A 75 0.79 -7.41 3.69
C ILE A 75 0.55 -6.60 4.96
N GLU A 76 -0.12 -5.44 4.82
CA GLU A 76 -0.42 -4.54 5.94
C GLU A 76 -1.27 -5.24 7.01
N TRP A 77 -2.36 -5.91 6.61
CA TRP A 77 -3.22 -6.63 7.54
C TRP A 77 -2.50 -7.78 8.24
N ALA A 78 -1.65 -8.51 7.52
CA ALA A 78 -0.86 -9.56 8.13
C ALA A 78 0.14 -8.99 9.15
N ALA A 79 0.86 -7.93 8.81
CA ALA A 79 1.82 -7.28 9.70
C ALA A 79 1.15 -6.65 10.93
N GLU A 80 -0.04 -6.07 10.77
CA GLU A 80 -0.81 -5.46 11.86
C GLU A 80 -1.31 -6.49 12.91
N GLN A 81 -1.23 -7.80 12.63
CA GLN A 81 -1.50 -8.84 13.64
C GLN A 81 -0.34 -9.02 14.64
N VAL A 82 0.83 -8.47 14.34
CA VAL A 82 1.99 -8.54 15.23
C VAL A 82 1.85 -7.50 16.35
N GLU A 83 1.79 -7.95 17.61
CA GLU A 83 1.77 -7.02 18.74
C GLU A 83 3.11 -6.25 18.89
N PRO A 84 3.09 -4.95 19.19
CA PRO A 84 1.97 -4.08 19.59
C PRO A 84 1.38 -3.22 18.48
N LEU A 85 1.47 -3.65 17.21
CA LEU A 85 1.00 -2.87 16.04
C LEU A 85 -0.52 -2.72 16.06
N LYS A 86 -0.98 -1.67 15.39
CA LYS A 86 -2.40 -1.34 15.24
C LYS A 86 -2.69 -0.99 13.79
N SER A 87 -3.95 -0.97 13.42
CA SER A 87 -4.38 -0.52 12.11
C SER A 87 -3.87 0.88 11.79
N GLY A 88 -3.20 1.03 10.64
CA GLY A 88 -2.54 2.25 10.20
C GLY A 88 -1.09 2.41 10.70
N ASP A 89 -0.54 1.46 11.44
CA ASP A 89 0.87 1.47 11.83
C ASP A 89 1.80 0.92 10.73
N VAL A 90 1.24 0.32 9.67
CA VAL A 90 2.00 -0.33 8.60
C VAL A 90 1.64 0.25 7.24
N ALA A 91 2.63 0.48 6.39
CA ALA A 91 2.47 0.83 4.98
C ALA A 91 3.35 -0.07 4.12
N ALA A 92 2.76 -0.80 3.18
CA ALA A 92 3.47 -1.64 2.24
C ALA A 92 3.42 -1.06 0.82
N PHE A 93 4.53 -1.10 0.11
CA PHE A 93 4.64 -0.67 -1.28
C PHE A 93 5.86 -1.33 -1.95
N ALA A 94 5.91 -1.23 -3.26
CA ALA A 94 7.08 -1.62 -4.03
C ALA A 94 7.97 -0.43 -4.35
N VAL A 95 9.26 -0.65 -4.44
CA VAL A 95 10.25 0.25 -5.05
C VAL A 95 10.96 -0.50 -6.17
N GLU A 96 11.39 0.22 -7.19
CA GLU A 96 12.16 -0.36 -8.29
C GLU A 96 13.50 -0.89 -7.74
N GLY A 97 13.72 -2.18 -7.86
CA GLY A 97 14.95 -2.85 -7.44
C GLY A 97 16.02 -2.78 -8.53
N ASP A 98 17.26 -3.08 -8.14
CA ASP A 98 18.43 -3.04 -9.04
C ASP A 98 18.35 -4.09 -10.17
N ASP A 99 17.62 -5.18 -9.97
CA ASP A 99 17.48 -6.29 -10.92
C ASP A 99 16.31 -6.13 -11.90
N GLY A 100 15.56 -5.02 -11.81
CA GLY A 100 14.38 -4.76 -12.64
C GLY A 100 13.09 -5.39 -12.12
N ASP A 101 13.13 -6.11 -11.01
CA ASP A 101 11.97 -6.53 -10.24
C ASP A 101 11.68 -5.51 -9.12
N ASP A 102 10.45 -5.49 -8.68
CA ASP A 102 10.05 -4.63 -7.57
C ASP A 102 10.50 -5.21 -6.23
N ASP A 103 11.22 -4.40 -5.43
CA ASP A 103 11.52 -4.70 -4.03
C ASP A 103 10.33 -4.32 -3.15
N VAL A 104 9.91 -5.23 -2.29
CA VAL A 104 8.82 -5.00 -1.34
C VAL A 104 9.33 -4.33 -0.08
N VAL A 105 8.82 -3.14 0.21
CA VAL A 105 9.16 -2.37 1.42
C VAL A 105 7.94 -2.31 2.34
N VAL A 106 8.17 -2.61 3.62
CA VAL A 106 7.16 -2.54 4.68
C VAL A 106 7.62 -1.55 5.73
N LEU A 107 7.04 -0.35 5.73
CA LEU A 107 7.28 0.65 6.77
C LEU A 107 6.41 0.35 7.98
N VAL A 108 7.01 0.32 9.16
CA VAL A 108 6.31 -0.03 10.41
C VAL A 108 6.56 1.03 11.46
N GLN A 109 5.51 1.64 11.98
CA GLN A 109 5.61 2.55 13.12
C GLN A 109 5.95 1.77 14.40
N CYS A 110 7.16 1.96 14.90
CA CYS A 110 7.67 1.24 16.07
C CYS A 110 7.70 2.12 17.32
N ARG A 111 7.19 1.58 18.41
CA ARG A 111 7.18 2.22 19.74
C ARG A 111 8.18 1.58 20.71
N ALA A 112 8.89 0.53 20.28
CA ALA A 112 9.92 -0.10 21.06
C ALA A 112 11.11 0.84 21.25
N THR A 113 11.68 0.83 22.46
CA THR A 113 12.82 1.69 22.85
C THR A 113 14.09 0.90 23.07
N THR A 114 14.00 -0.44 23.11
CA THR A 114 15.14 -1.33 23.28
C THR A 114 15.53 -2.00 21.98
N GLU A 115 16.81 -2.19 21.75
CA GLU A 115 17.34 -2.87 20.56
C GLU A 115 16.71 -4.28 20.39
N ALA A 116 16.62 -5.05 21.46
CA ALA A 116 16.00 -6.36 21.43
C ALA A 116 14.52 -6.31 21.01
N GLY A 117 13.77 -5.28 21.43
CA GLY A 117 12.36 -5.08 21.04
C GLY A 117 12.23 -4.66 19.57
N ILE A 118 13.14 -3.82 19.08
CA ILE A 118 13.23 -3.37 17.69
C ILE A 118 13.51 -4.58 16.77
N GLU A 119 14.52 -5.37 17.08
CA GLU A 119 14.89 -6.54 16.29
C GLU A 119 13.85 -7.67 16.37
N LYS A 120 13.19 -7.83 17.52
CA LYS A 120 12.06 -8.76 17.65
C LYS A 120 10.94 -8.37 16.70
N LEU A 121 10.51 -7.10 16.72
CA LEU A 121 9.42 -6.61 15.89
C LEU A 121 9.75 -6.77 14.39
N ARG A 122 10.97 -6.39 13.97
CA ARG A 122 11.43 -6.54 12.59
C ARG A 122 11.30 -7.99 12.11
N ARG A 123 11.81 -8.93 12.89
CA ARG A 123 11.79 -10.35 12.59
C ARG A 123 10.37 -10.92 12.53
N GLU A 124 9.51 -10.55 13.49
CA GLU A 124 8.12 -11.02 13.54
C GLU A 124 7.31 -10.51 12.36
N VAL A 125 7.44 -9.23 11.99
CA VAL A 125 6.79 -8.66 10.80
C VAL A 125 7.29 -9.35 9.53
N SER A 126 8.60 -9.50 9.34
CA SER A 126 9.16 -10.20 8.18
C SER A 126 8.63 -11.64 8.06
N ALA A 127 8.59 -12.37 9.17
CA ALA A 127 8.10 -13.75 9.18
C ALA A 127 6.62 -13.86 8.82
N VAL A 128 5.77 -12.95 9.34
CA VAL A 128 4.33 -12.94 9.05
C VAL A 128 4.08 -12.56 7.59
N VAL A 129 4.78 -11.56 7.05
CA VAL A 129 4.68 -11.17 5.64
C VAL A 129 5.12 -12.30 4.72
N HIS A 130 6.25 -12.93 5.01
CA HIS A 130 6.71 -14.09 4.25
C HIS A 130 5.68 -15.23 4.28
N HIS A 131 5.11 -15.54 5.43
CA HIS A 131 4.11 -16.61 5.57
C HIS A 131 2.81 -16.30 4.83
N SER A 132 2.32 -15.05 4.90
CA SER A 132 1.01 -14.66 4.35
C SER A 132 1.06 -14.35 2.85
N ALA A 133 2.06 -13.61 2.41
CA ALA A 133 2.19 -13.15 1.03
C ALA A 133 3.21 -13.97 0.20
N GLY A 134 4.07 -14.75 0.87
CA GLY A 134 5.12 -15.54 0.23
C GLY A 134 6.18 -14.68 -0.44
N VAL A 135 6.50 -13.52 0.17
CA VAL A 135 7.49 -12.58 -0.35
C VAL A 135 8.50 -12.21 0.72
N GLU A 136 9.72 -11.99 0.30
CA GLU A 136 10.73 -11.32 1.10
C GLU A 136 10.50 -9.81 1.03
N CYS A 137 10.71 -9.12 2.15
CA CYS A 137 10.51 -7.68 2.22
C CYS A 137 11.55 -6.99 3.08
N ALA A 138 11.84 -5.74 2.74
CA ALA A 138 12.63 -4.85 3.59
C ALA A 138 11.70 -4.24 4.66
N VAL A 139 11.84 -4.70 5.91
CA VAL A 139 11.09 -4.14 7.05
C VAL A 139 11.86 -2.94 7.60
N VAL A 140 11.31 -1.74 7.44
CA VAL A 140 11.90 -0.47 7.90
C VAL A 140 11.07 0.07 9.05
N LEU A 141 11.68 0.15 10.22
CA LEU A 141 11.01 0.65 11.42
C LEU A 141 11.19 2.17 11.52
N VAL A 142 10.08 2.89 11.68
CA VAL A 142 10.03 4.35 11.73
C VAL A 142 9.37 4.83 13.03
N PRO A 143 9.65 6.05 13.49
CA PRO A 143 8.99 6.61 14.67
C PRO A 143 7.48 6.69 14.53
N PRO A 144 6.72 6.66 15.64
CA PRO A 144 5.29 6.91 15.62
C PRO A 144 4.94 8.22 14.93
N LYS A 145 3.84 8.25 14.17
CA LYS A 145 3.34 9.39 13.39
C LYS A 145 4.22 9.78 12.18
N SER A 146 5.13 8.91 11.74
CA SER A 146 5.93 9.13 10.52
C SER A 146 5.16 8.84 9.25
N LEU A 147 4.18 7.93 9.30
CA LEU A 147 3.37 7.59 8.13
C LEU A 147 2.38 8.71 7.80
N PRO A 148 2.25 9.08 6.51
CA PRO A 148 1.34 10.12 6.07
C PRO A 148 -0.09 9.59 5.93
N PHE A 149 -1.06 10.45 6.29
CA PHE A 149 -2.48 10.20 6.11
C PHE A 149 -3.11 11.28 5.24
N THR A 150 -4.12 10.91 4.50
CA THR A 150 -4.93 11.85 3.72
C THR A 150 -5.81 12.70 4.64
N SER A 151 -6.40 13.78 4.11
CA SER A 151 -7.37 14.60 4.85
C SER A 151 -8.60 13.81 5.33
N SER A 152 -8.91 12.69 4.66
CA SER A 152 -9.98 11.77 5.07
C SER A 152 -9.55 10.71 6.10
N GLY A 153 -8.32 10.80 6.63
CA GLY A 153 -7.80 9.88 7.65
C GLY A 153 -7.35 8.52 7.12
N LYS A 154 -7.20 8.37 5.80
CA LYS A 154 -6.70 7.10 5.20
C LYS A 154 -5.19 7.16 5.04
N LEU A 155 -4.51 6.04 5.28
CA LEU A 155 -3.08 5.88 5.01
C LEU A 155 -2.78 6.19 3.54
N SER A 156 -1.75 7.01 3.31
CA SER A 156 -1.26 7.36 1.97
C SER A 156 -0.02 6.54 1.62
N ARG A 157 -0.19 5.38 0.95
CA ARG A 157 0.94 4.55 0.50
C ARG A 157 1.87 5.32 -0.44
N ALA A 158 1.30 6.10 -1.36
CA ALA A 158 2.10 6.94 -2.27
C ALA A 158 2.94 7.98 -1.51
N GLY A 159 2.37 8.62 -0.48
CA GLY A 159 3.12 9.54 0.38
C GLY A 159 4.17 8.83 1.22
N ALA A 160 3.90 7.62 1.71
CA ALA A 160 4.85 6.80 2.44
C ALA A 160 6.04 6.39 1.56
N LYS A 161 5.76 5.90 0.34
CA LYS A 161 6.78 5.59 -0.67
C LYS A 161 7.63 6.83 -1.00
N GLN A 162 7.01 7.98 -1.23
CA GLN A 162 7.72 9.22 -1.53
C GLN A 162 8.70 9.59 -0.42
N LYS A 163 8.25 9.58 0.84
CA LYS A 163 9.10 9.87 2.00
C LYS A 163 10.24 8.86 2.18
N TYR A 164 9.99 7.60 1.89
CA TYR A 164 11.02 6.56 1.92
C TYR A 164 12.11 6.80 0.87
N VAL A 165 11.70 6.99 -0.39
CA VAL A 165 12.63 7.21 -1.52
C VAL A 165 13.39 8.53 -1.38
N SER A 166 12.78 9.58 -0.82
CA SER A 166 13.46 10.87 -0.57
C SER A 166 14.42 10.85 0.63
N GLY A 167 14.42 9.76 1.43
CA GLY A 167 15.24 9.68 2.65
C GLY A 167 14.74 10.55 3.81
N GLU A 168 13.49 11.04 3.76
CA GLU A 168 12.89 11.83 4.84
C GLU A 168 12.56 11.02 6.09
N LEU A 169 12.45 9.68 5.95
CA LEU A 169 12.12 8.81 7.07
C LEU A 169 13.37 8.41 7.82
N ALA A 170 13.46 8.83 9.09
CA ALA A 170 14.51 8.37 9.99
C ALA A 170 14.24 6.92 10.41
N GLU A 171 15.14 6.01 10.06
CA GLU A 171 15.08 4.63 10.56
C GLU A 171 15.48 4.56 12.04
N ILE A 172 14.75 3.78 12.85
CA ILE A 172 14.94 3.72 14.31
C ILE A 172 16.30 3.10 14.70
N THR A 173 16.90 2.28 13.85
CA THR A 173 18.18 1.60 14.11
C THR A 173 19.35 2.55 14.41
N GLN A 174 19.28 3.83 14.04
CA GLN A 174 20.36 4.80 14.27
C GLN A 174 20.22 5.58 15.59
N ARG A 175 19.11 5.48 16.34
CA ARG A 175 18.90 6.26 17.55
C ARG A 175 19.48 5.66 18.84
N ALA A 176 19.72 4.36 18.87
CA ALA A 176 20.29 3.71 20.07
C ALA A 176 21.76 4.07 20.32
N SER A 177 22.50 4.55 19.30
CA SER A 177 23.95 4.85 19.41
C SER A 177 24.28 6.30 19.77
N GLN A 178 23.32 7.23 19.74
CA GLN A 178 23.59 8.66 20.02
C GLN A 178 23.10 9.14 21.41
N ALA A 179 22.49 8.28 22.20
CA ALA A 179 21.98 8.61 23.54
C ALA A 179 22.88 8.08 24.68
N ALA A 180 24.09 7.58 24.37
CA ALA A 180 25.01 6.99 25.33
C ALA A 180 26.38 7.76 25.42
N ASP A 181 26.40 9.06 25.09
CA ASP A 181 27.51 9.97 25.38
C ASP A 181 27.05 11.12 26.28
#